data_16b4df754a9d32d932376eaa80d76c57
#
_entry.id   16b4df754a9d32d932376eaa80d76c57
#
_cell.length_a   1.000
_cell.length_b   1.000
_cell.length_c   1.000
_cell.angle_alpha   90.00
_cell.angle_beta   90.00
_cell.angle_gamma   90.00
#
_symmetry.space_group_name_H-M   'P 1'
#
loop_
_entity.id
_entity.type
_entity.pdbx_description
1 polymer ?
#
loop_
_entity_poly.entity_id
_entity_poly.type
_entity_poly.pdbx_seq_one_letter_code
_entity_poly.pdbx_strand_id
1 'polypeptide(L)'
;MFAIVNDAAQAYRGHVPDDCLHDPYMSEPELRGEIAAGVRFFGWFEDGELLGVMGIQDVQDVTLIRHAYVATRARRGGIGGKLLKHLMTLTDRPVLVGTWRAATWAVDFYARHGFRLVDEAEKSALLRKYWSISERQNETSVVLRYALTA
;
A
#
# COMPACT_ATOMS: atom_id res chain seq x y z
N MET A 1 -2.62 -10.41 11.00
CA MET A 1 -2.06 -9.64 9.88
C MET A 1 -2.22 -10.37 8.55
N PHE A 2 -1.75 -11.60 8.43
CA PHE A 2 -1.86 -12.42 7.22
C PHE A 2 -3.32 -12.54 6.73
N ALA A 3 -4.26 -12.83 7.61
CA ALA A 3 -5.67 -12.99 7.24
C ALA A 3 -6.27 -11.69 6.69
N ILE A 4 -5.90 -10.54 7.26
CA ILE A 4 -6.41 -9.25 6.81
C ILE A 4 -5.88 -8.88 5.43
N VAL A 5 -4.61 -9.11 5.17
CA VAL A 5 -4.02 -8.84 3.86
C VAL A 5 -4.75 -9.63 2.78
N ASN A 6 -4.99 -10.91 3.02
CA ASN A 6 -5.64 -11.78 2.03
C ASN A 6 -7.13 -11.53 1.92
N ASP A 7 -7.81 -11.15 3.00
CA ASP A 7 -9.22 -10.72 2.95
C ASP A 7 -9.38 -9.47 2.10
N ALA A 8 -8.58 -8.44 2.39
CA ALA A 8 -8.68 -7.17 1.67
C ALA A 8 -8.30 -7.30 0.19
N ALA A 9 -7.41 -8.22 -0.13
CA ALA A 9 -6.98 -8.45 -1.50
C ALA A 9 -8.09 -9.00 -2.41
N GLN A 10 -9.19 -9.51 -1.83
CA GLN A 10 -10.35 -9.95 -2.64
C GLN A 10 -10.91 -8.82 -3.49
N ALA A 11 -10.75 -7.57 -3.07
CA ALA A 11 -11.18 -6.41 -3.85
C ALA A 11 -10.47 -6.28 -5.19
N TYR A 12 -9.29 -6.88 -5.34
CA TYR A 12 -8.54 -6.83 -6.60
C TYR A 12 -9.03 -7.81 -7.66
N ARG A 13 -9.80 -8.81 -7.27
CA ARG A 13 -10.29 -9.82 -8.21
C ARG A 13 -11.18 -9.15 -9.25
N GLY A 14 -10.91 -9.44 -10.53
CA GLY A 14 -11.62 -8.82 -11.64
C GLY A 14 -11.13 -7.44 -12.05
N HIS A 15 -10.25 -6.82 -11.27
CA HIS A 15 -9.69 -5.49 -11.53
C HIS A 15 -8.21 -5.54 -11.91
N VAL A 16 -7.51 -6.59 -11.50
CA VAL A 16 -6.08 -6.79 -11.72
C VAL A 16 -5.91 -8.03 -12.58
N PRO A 17 -4.94 -8.07 -13.52
CA PRO A 17 -4.69 -9.26 -14.31
C PRO A 17 -4.49 -10.49 -13.42
N ASP A 18 -5.13 -11.61 -13.78
CA ASP A 18 -5.09 -12.83 -12.98
C ASP A 18 -3.66 -13.36 -12.79
N ASP A 19 -2.79 -13.14 -13.76
CA ASP A 19 -1.39 -13.54 -13.68
C ASP A 19 -0.60 -12.74 -12.63
N CYS A 20 -1.15 -11.63 -12.13
CA CYS A 20 -0.55 -10.83 -11.07
C CYS A 20 -1.14 -11.12 -9.68
N LEU A 21 -2.18 -11.95 -9.61
CA LEU A 21 -2.80 -12.34 -8.35
C LEU A 21 -2.39 -13.74 -7.95
N HIS A 22 -1.98 -13.89 -6.70
CA HIS A 22 -1.65 -15.18 -6.10
C HIS A 22 -2.76 -15.61 -5.15
N ASP A 23 -2.87 -16.91 -4.88
CA ASP A 23 -3.78 -17.43 -3.88
C ASP A 23 -2.98 -18.32 -2.90
N PRO A 24 -2.73 -17.86 -1.67
CA PRO A 24 -3.15 -16.55 -1.10
C PRO A 24 -2.44 -15.38 -1.76
N TYR A 25 -3.04 -14.21 -1.71
CA TYR A 25 -2.47 -12.99 -2.30
C TYR A 25 -1.07 -12.71 -1.75
N MET A 26 -0.90 -12.86 -0.45
CA MET A 26 0.41 -12.82 0.20
C MET A 26 0.56 -14.07 1.06
N SER A 27 1.61 -14.85 0.79
CA SER A 27 1.92 -16.02 1.61
C SER A 27 2.58 -15.60 2.93
N GLU A 28 2.54 -16.47 3.94
CA GLU A 28 3.20 -16.18 5.21
C GLU A 28 4.72 -16.00 5.05
N PRO A 29 5.45 -16.83 4.25
CA PRO A 29 6.86 -16.58 3.98
C PRO A 29 7.13 -15.22 3.32
N GLU A 30 6.27 -14.78 2.40
CA GLU A 30 6.40 -13.46 1.78
C GLU A 30 6.23 -12.34 2.81
N LEU A 31 5.25 -12.45 3.70
CA LEU A 31 5.02 -11.47 4.75
C LEU A 31 6.23 -11.39 5.70
N ARG A 32 6.78 -12.53 6.10
CA ARG A 32 7.99 -12.58 6.93
C ARG A 32 9.18 -11.98 6.21
N GLY A 33 9.29 -12.21 4.90
CA GLY A 33 10.34 -11.62 4.07
C GLY A 33 10.25 -10.11 4.00
N GLU A 34 9.05 -9.56 3.90
CA GLU A 34 8.83 -8.11 3.91
C GLU A 34 9.28 -7.49 5.25
N ILE A 35 8.93 -8.13 6.36
CA ILE A 35 9.35 -7.68 7.70
C ILE A 35 10.87 -7.72 7.81
N ALA A 36 11.50 -8.80 7.34
CA ALA A 36 12.96 -8.94 7.36
C ALA A 36 13.64 -7.89 6.47
N ALA A 37 12.99 -7.46 5.39
CA ALA A 37 13.49 -6.43 4.49
C ALA A 37 13.31 -5.00 5.03
N GLY A 38 12.72 -4.84 6.20
CA GLY A 38 12.59 -3.54 6.85
C GLY A 38 11.21 -2.92 6.82
N VAL A 39 10.20 -3.62 6.31
CA VAL A 39 8.82 -3.14 6.38
C VAL A 39 8.32 -3.23 7.82
N ARG A 40 7.89 -2.12 8.38
CA ARG A 40 7.29 -2.06 9.71
C ARG A 40 5.79 -1.96 9.54
N PHE A 41 5.06 -2.89 10.16
CA PHE A 41 3.61 -2.94 10.09
C PHE A 41 2.99 -2.36 11.34
N PHE A 42 1.91 -1.60 11.15
CA PHE A 42 1.10 -1.03 12.22
C PHE A 42 -0.33 -1.53 12.06
N GLY A 43 -0.96 -1.87 13.16
CA GLY A 43 -2.30 -2.43 13.16
C GLY A 43 -3.29 -1.53 13.89
N TRP A 44 -4.54 -1.57 13.45
CA TRP A 44 -5.66 -0.94 14.14
C TRP A 44 -6.51 -2.00 14.79
N PHE A 45 -6.66 -1.93 16.11
CA PHE A 45 -7.41 -2.90 16.89
C PHE A 45 -8.66 -2.25 17.48
N GLU A 46 -9.76 -2.99 17.46
CA GLU A 46 -10.98 -2.63 18.17
C GLU A 46 -11.47 -3.88 18.92
N ASP A 47 -11.73 -3.74 20.21
CA ASP A 47 -12.17 -4.85 21.08
C ASP A 47 -11.25 -6.09 20.97
N GLY A 48 -9.95 -5.86 20.86
CA GLY A 48 -8.97 -6.92 20.76
C GLY A 48 -8.87 -7.54 19.36
N GLU A 49 -9.63 -7.07 18.39
CA GLU A 49 -9.64 -7.59 17.03
C GLU A 49 -8.87 -6.68 16.08
N LEU A 50 -7.98 -7.26 15.28
CA LEU A 50 -7.21 -6.51 14.28
C LEU A 50 -8.08 -6.26 13.05
N LEU A 51 -8.34 -5.00 12.74
CA LEU A 51 -9.22 -4.59 11.64
C LEU A 51 -8.50 -3.95 10.47
N GLY A 52 -7.28 -3.52 10.65
CA GLY A 52 -6.51 -2.91 9.57
C GLY A 52 -5.03 -3.00 9.83
N VAL A 53 -4.24 -2.99 8.75
CA VAL A 53 -2.79 -2.95 8.81
C VAL A 53 -2.27 -2.01 7.73
N MET A 54 -1.14 -1.38 7.99
CA MET A 54 -0.44 -0.57 7.02
C MET A 54 1.05 -0.66 7.29
N GLY A 55 1.84 -0.87 6.23
CA GLY A 55 3.27 -0.98 6.34
C GLY A 55 3.98 0.30 5.90
N ILE A 56 5.15 0.53 6.47
CA ILE A 56 6.03 1.64 6.13
C ILE A 56 7.46 1.10 6.00
N GLN A 57 8.16 1.56 4.97
CA GLN A 57 9.53 1.13 4.74
C GLN A 57 10.36 2.30 4.23
N ASP A 58 11.48 2.58 4.90
CA ASP A 58 12.45 3.55 4.41
C ASP A 58 13.33 2.86 3.36
N VAL A 59 13.36 3.42 2.16
CA VAL A 59 14.16 2.92 1.06
C VAL A 59 14.96 4.07 0.47
N GLN A 60 16.27 3.99 0.54
CA GLN A 60 17.17 5.06 0.05
C GLN A 60 16.80 6.42 0.67
N ASP A 61 16.29 7.35 -0.14
CA ASP A 61 15.96 8.70 0.31
C ASP A 61 14.45 8.95 0.52
N VAL A 62 13.63 7.91 0.39
CA VAL A 62 12.18 8.04 0.51
C VAL A 62 11.62 7.08 1.55
N THR A 63 10.36 7.29 1.91
CA THR A 63 9.56 6.36 2.69
C THR A 63 8.42 5.85 1.82
N LEU A 64 8.26 4.52 1.78
CA LEU A 64 7.17 3.88 1.04
C LEU A 64 6.07 3.46 2.00
N ILE A 65 4.83 3.76 1.64
CA ILE A 65 3.66 3.14 2.25
C ILE A 65 3.42 1.83 1.51
N ARG A 66 3.34 0.73 2.24
CA ARG A 66 3.20 -0.60 1.65
C ARG A 66 2.15 -1.41 2.38
N HIS A 67 1.46 -2.29 1.64
CA HIS A 67 0.55 -3.27 2.23
C HIS A 67 -0.52 -2.65 3.13
N ALA A 68 -1.23 -1.66 2.60
CA ALA A 68 -2.32 -0.98 3.30
C ALA A 68 -3.61 -1.75 3.08
N TYR A 69 -4.12 -2.40 4.12
CA TYR A 69 -5.32 -3.23 4.03
C TYR A 69 -6.22 -3.03 5.24
N VAL A 70 -7.52 -2.96 4.98
CA VAL A 70 -8.55 -2.91 6.01
C VAL A 70 -9.50 -4.08 5.79
N ALA A 71 -9.89 -4.78 6.86
CA ALA A 71 -10.83 -5.88 6.78
C ALA A 71 -12.10 -5.42 6.06
N THR A 72 -12.64 -6.26 5.19
CA THR A 72 -13.80 -5.93 4.36
C THR A 72 -14.97 -5.40 5.20
N ARG A 73 -15.22 -6.00 6.36
CA ARG A 73 -16.31 -5.61 7.27
C ARG A 73 -16.10 -4.25 7.94
N ALA A 74 -14.89 -3.69 7.87
CA ALA A 74 -14.54 -2.47 8.59
C ALA A 74 -14.15 -1.30 7.66
N ARG A 75 -14.29 -1.45 6.35
CA ARG A 75 -13.78 -0.50 5.37
C ARG A 75 -14.29 0.93 5.48
N ARG A 76 -15.50 1.13 5.97
CA ARG A 76 -16.11 2.46 6.05
C ARG A 76 -15.92 3.16 7.38
N GLY A 77 -15.10 2.57 8.26
CA GLY A 77 -14.88 3.11 9.61
C GLY A 77 -13.77 4.17 9.74
N GLY A 78 -13.16 4.60 8.63
CA GLY A 78 -12.07 5.58 8.68
C GLY A 78 -10.74 5.03 9.18
N ILE A 79 -10.62 3.72 9.31
CA ILE A 79 -9.43 3.04 9.86
C ILE A 79 -8.19 3.30 9.00
N GLY A 80 -8.33 3.22 7.67
CA GLY A 80 -7.23 3.48 6.76
C GLY A 80 -6.66 4.89 6.92
N GLY A 81 -7.53 5.89 7.04
CA GLY A 81 -7.11 7.28 7.23
C GLY A 81 -6.39 7.50 8.56
N LYS A 82 -6.87 6.84 9.62
CA LYS A 82 -6.23 6.92 10.94
C LYS A 82 -4.85 6.30 10.94
N LEU A 83 -4.70 5.12 10.31
CA LEU A 83 -3.41 4.46 10.14
C LEU A 83 -2.45 5.33 9.33
N LEU A 84 -2.91 5.85 8.21
CA LEU A 84 -2.08 6.69 7.33
C LEU A 84 -1.58 7.93 8.07
N LYS A 85 -2.45 8.61 8.80
CA LYS A 85 -2.06 9.77 9.60
C LYS A 85 -0.98 9.42 10.61
N HIS A 86 -1.12 8.27 11.27
CA HIS A 86 -0.12 7.82 12.23
C HIS A 86 1.23 7.60 11.55
N LEU A 87 1.25 6.89 10.41
CA LEU A 87 2.48 6.60 9.69
C LEU A 87 3.17 7.86 9.20
N MET A 88 2.40 8.87 8.77
CA MET A 88 2.96 10.12 8.31
C MET A 88 3.71 10.88 9.41
N THR A 89 3.41 10.61 10.67
CA THR A 89 4.16 11.21 11.80
C THR A 89 5.52 10.57 12.02
N LEU A 90 5.79 9.43 11.40
CA LEU A 90 7.00 8.64 11.65
C LEU A 90 8.15 8.96 10.69
N THR A 91 7.93 9.83 9.73
CA THR A 91 8.95 10.14 8.72
C THR A 91 8.92 11.60 8.31
N ASP A 92 10.10 12.14 7.98
CA ASP A 92 10.28 13.47 7.39
C ASP A 92 10.63 13.36 5.91
N ARG A 93 10.81 12.14 5.40
CA ARG A 93 11.22 11.90 4.02
C ARG A 93 10.04 12.08 3.07
N PRO A 94 10.32 12.30 1.77
CA PRO A 94 9.25 12.20 0.77
C PRO A 94 8.57 10.85 0.86
N VAL A 95 7.23 10.83 0.83
CA VAL A 95 6.43 9.61 0.97
C VAL A 95 5.81 9.26 -0.36
N LEU A 96 6.00 8.01 -0.79
CA LEU A 96 5.46 7.46 -2.02
C LEU A 96 4.60 6.25 -1.70
N VAL A 97 3.58 6.03 -2.52
CA VAL A 97 2.78 4.80 -2.46
C VAL A 97 2.54 4.30 -3.88
N GLY A 98 2.67 2.99 -4.06
CA GLY A 98 2.34 2.33 -5.32
C GLY A 98 1.11 1.46 -5.13
N THR A 99 0.22 1.45 -6.11
CA THR A 99 -0.96 0.60 -6.11
C THR A 99 -1.33 0.20 -7.54
N TRP A 100 -2.26 -0.74 -7.67
CA TRP A 100 -2.77 -1.14 -8.97
C TRP A 100 -3.53 0.01 -9.63
N ARG A 101 -3.29 0.23 -10.92
CA ARG A 101 -4.00 1.26 -11.68
C ARG A 101 -5.52 1.06 -11.60
N ALA A 102 -5.97 -0.18 -11.67
CA ALA A 102 -7.39 -0.51 -11.64
C ALA A 102 -8.03 -0.41 -10.26
N ALA A 103 -7.22 -0.29 -9.20
CA ALA A 103 -7.73 -0.11 -7.84
C ALA A 103 -8.09 1.37 -7.59
N THR A 104 -9.12 1.85 -8.29
CA THR A 104 -9.52 3.25 -8.26
C THR A 104 -9.90 3.73 -6.85
N TRP A 105 -10.48 2.85 -6.03
CA TRP A 105 -10.79 3.16 -4.62
C TRP A 105 -9.53 3.49 -3.81
N ALA A 106 -8.42 2.80 -4.07
CA ALA A 106 -7.16 3.08 -3.39
C ALA A 106 -6.57 4.41 -3.86
N VAL A 107 -6.60 4.67 -5.16
CA VAL A 107 -6.14 5.96 -5.74
C VAL A 107 -6.95 7.10 -5.13
N ASP A 108 -8.26 6.97 -5.08
CA ASP A 108 -9.14 7.99 -4.50
C ASP A 108 -8.87 8.19 -3.01
N PHE A 109 -8.62 7.11 -2.29
CA PHE A 109 -8.27 7.17 -0.87
C PHE A 109 -7.02 8.02 -0.64
N TYR A 110 -5.95 7.72 -1.37
CA TYR A 110 -4.70 8.48 -1.21
C TYR A 110 -4.85 9.92 -1.68
N ALA A 111 -5.59 10.14 -2.76
CA ALA A 111 -5.86 11.51 -3.25
C ALA A 111 -6.56 12.36 -2.19
N ARG A 112 -7.53 11.79 -1.48
CA ARG A 112 -8.22 12.49 -0.39
C ARG A 112 -7.32 12.81 0.79
N HIS A 113 -6.18 12.13 0.91
CA HIS A 113 -5.24 12.31 2.01
C HIS A 113 -3.98 13.09 1.59
N GLY A 114 -4.07 13.83 0.50
CA GLY A 114 -2.98 14.73 0.10
C GLY A 114 -1.95 14.15 -0.84
N PHE A 115 -2.19 12.98 -1.39
CA PHE A 115 -1.31 12.37 -2.38
C PHE A 115 -1.74 12.77 -3.78
N ARG A 116 -0.77 12.83 -4.70
CA ARG A 116 -1.02 13.13 -6.11
C ARG A 116 -0.38 12.07 -7.00
N LEU A 117 -1.10 11.68 -8.05
CA LEU A 117 -0.55 10.78 -9.08
C LEU A 117 0.63 11.45 -9.78
N VAL A 118 1.70 10.70 -9.96
CA VAL A 118 2.81 11.12 -10.82
C VAL A 118 2.53 10.68 -12.26
N ASP A 119 3.19 11.31 -13.23
CA ASP A 119 3.00 10.91 -14.62
C ASP A 119 3.61 9.53 -14.93
N GLU A 120 3.29 8.97 -16.10
CA GLU A 120 3.69 7.61 -16.47
C GLU A 120 5.22 7.43 -16.53
N ALA A 121 5.95 8.41 -17.04
CA ALA A 121 7.41 8.33 -17.13
C ALA A 121 8.04 8.33 -15.74
N GLU A 122 7.57 9.22 -14.87
CA GLU A 122 8.04 9.28 -13.48
C GLU A 122 7.65 8.02 -12.72
N LYS A 123 6.41 7.53 -12.89
CA LYS A 123 5.93 6.30 -12.28
C LYS A 123 6.87 5.12 -12.59
N SER A 124 7.19 4.92 -13.86
CA SER A 124 8.05 3.81 -14.27
C SER A 124 9.45 3.93 -13.68
N ALA A 125 10.01 5.13 -13.66
CA ALA A 125 11.32 5.38 -13.08
C ALA A 125 11.35 5.13 -11.57
N LEU A 126 10.33 5.61 -10.84
CA LEU A 126 10.23 5.42 -9.40
C LEU A 126 10.05 3.96 -9.02
N LEU A 127 9.21 3.24 -9.76
CA LEU A 127 9.00 1.80 -9.48
C LEU A 127 10.27 1.00 -9.69
N ARG A 128 11.05 1.31 -10.72
CA ARG A 128 12.34 0.65 -10.97
C ARG A 128 13.38 1.00 -9.91
N LYS A 129 13.35 2.21 -9.39
CA LYS A 129 14.33 2.69 -8.41
C LYS A 129 14.06 2.15 -7.00
N TYR A 130 12.80 2.12 -6.57
CA TYR A 130 12.46 1.86 -5.18
C TYR A 130 11.73 0.53 -4.94
N TRP A 131 11.18 -0.09 -5.96
CA TRP A 131 10.44 -1.34 -5.85
C TRP A 131 11.11 -2.46 -6.64
N SER A 132 10.96 -3.69 -6.15
CA SER A 132 11.39 -4.90 -6.87
C SER A 132 10.16 -5.59 -7.44
N ILE A 133 9.70 -5.14 -8.59
CA ILE A 133 8.50 -5.69 -9.24
C ILE A 133 8.80 -6.00 -10.70
N SER A 134 7.95 -6.87 -11.30
CA SER A 134 8.07 -7.21 -12.71
C SER A 134 7.67 -6.03 -13.60
N GLU A 135 8.11 -6.05 -14.86
CA GLU A 135 7.67 -5.04 -15.85
C GLU A 135 6.15 -5.10 -16.05
N ARG A 136 5.55 -6.29 -15.99
CA ARG A 136 4.11 -6.46 -16.08
C ARG A 136 3.40 -5.73 -14.94
N GLN A 137 3.90 -5.87 -13.74
CA GLN A 137 3.35 -5.17 -12.56
C GLN A 137 3.59 -3.67 -12.66
N ASN A 138 4.74 -3.23 -13.16
CA ASN A 138 5.02 -1.81 -13.42
C ASN A 138 3.97 -1.22 -14.35
N GLU A 139 3.68 -1.88 -15.48
CA GLU A 139 2.71 -1.42 -16.47
C GLU A 139 1.30 -1.27 -15.89
N THR A 140 0.93 -2.11 -14.95
CA THR A 140 -0.41 -2.13 -14.35
C THR A 140 -0.53 -1.34 -13.06
N SER A 141 0.53 -0.65 -12.66
CA SER A 141 0.59 0.11 -11.41
C SER A 141 0.61 1.62 -11.64
N VAL A 142 0.28 2.35 -10.59
CA VAL A 142 0.45 3.80 -10.50
C VAL A 142 1.23 4.13 -9.23
N VAL A 143 1.83 5.30 -9.19
CA VAL A 143 2.52 5.82 -8.00
C VAL A 143 1.93 7.18 -7.65
N LEU A 144 1.72 7.40 -6.37
CA LEU A 144 1.30 8.69 -5.84
C LEU A 144 2.37 9.20 -4.89
N ARG A 145 2.54 10.52 -4.87
CA ARG A 145 3.47 11.21 -3.98
C ARG A 145 2.67 12.10 -3.04
N TYR A 146 3.04 12.07 -1.76
CA TYR A 146 2.44 13.01 -0.81
C TYR A 146 2.87 14.43 -1.18
N ALA A 147 1.89 15.29 -1.45
CA ALA A 147 2.12 16.69 -1.80
C ALA A 147 1.86 17.54 -0.55
N LEU A 148 2.94 18.00 0.09
CA LEU A 148 2.83 18.98 1.15
C LEU A 148 2.32 20.29 0.54
N THR A 149 1.12 20.69 0.94
CA THR A 149 0.69 22.04 0.70
C THR A 149 1.32 22.90 1.80
N ALA A 150 2.26 23.68 1.41
CA ALA A 150 2.85 24.68 2.31
C ALA A 150 1.75 25.65 2.80
#